data_9d6da2a9ef487b618fa6aea4ca37e95d
#
_entry.id   9d6da2a9ef487b618fa6aea4ca37e95d
#
_cell.length_a   1.000
_cell.length_b   1.000
_cell.length_c   1.000
_cell.angle_alpha   90.00
_cell.angle_beta   90.00
_cell.angle_gamma   90.00
#
_symmetry.space_group_name_H-M   'P 1'
#
loop_
_entity.id
_entity.type
_entity.pdbx_description
1 polymer ?
#
loop_
_entity_poly.entity_id
_entity_poly.type
_entity_poly.pdbx_seq_one_letter_code
_entity_poly.pdbx_strand_id
1 'polypeptide(L)'
;MKRILLKLSGEALAGEKHTGFDEATVTVVAKQVKQLVDAGTEVGIVIGGGNFWRGRTSETIDRTKADQIGMLATVMNCIYVSEIFRSVGMKTAVLTPFECGSMTKLFSKDRANKYFAHSMVVFFAGGTGHPYFSTDTATVLRAVEIEADEILLAKAIDGVYDSDPKTNPNAKKYDEISIQEVIDKKLAVVDLTASIMCMENKMPMYVFGLNEENSIVKALNGEINGTRVTV
;
A
#
# COMPACT_ATOMS: atom_id res chain seq x y z
N MET A 1 -3.96 18.06 -10.87
CA MET A 1 -4.23 16.60 -10.99
C MET A 1 -3.68 15.97 -9.74
N LYS A 2 -4.49 15.22 -8.98
CA LYS A 2 -4.03 14.61 -7.72
C LYS A 2 -3.31 13.29 -8.02
N ARG A 3 -2.19 13.05 -7.37
CA ARG A 3 -1.46 11.78 -7.43
C ARG A 3 -1.45 11.13 -6.06
N ILE A 4 -1.85 9.89 -5.95
CA ILE A 4 -1.86 9.15 -4.69
C ILE A 4 -1.04 7.87 -4.79
N LEU A 5 -0.52 7.43 -3.64
CA LEU A 5 -0.02 6.08 -3.49
C LEU A 5 -0.94 5.29 -2.57
N LEU A 6 -1.62 4.29 -3.12
CA LEU A 6 -2.49 3.38 -2.37
C LEU A 6 -1.68 2.17 -1.91
N LYS A 7 -1.64 1.94 -0.61
CA LYS A 7 -1.06 0.70 -0.06
C LYS A 7 -2.16 -0.27 0.33
N LEU A 8 -2.08 -1.47 -0.19
CA LEU A 8 -2.98 -2.58 0.10
C LEU A 8 -2.25 -3.68 0.86
N SER A 9 -2.92 -4.30 1.83
CA SER A 9 -2.42 -5.52 2.47
C SER A 9 -2.70 -6.72 1.55
N GLY A 10 -1.70 -7.57 1.32
CA GLY A 10 -1.91 -8.83 0.60
C GLY A 10 -2.95 -9.72 1.30
N GLU A 11 -2.99 -9.71 2.62
CA GLU A 11 -3.97 -10.46 3.42
C GLU A 11 -5.40 -9.95 3.18
N ALA A 12 -5.61 -8.64 3.05
CA ALA A 12 -6.91 -8.07 2.73
C ALA A 12 -7.41 -8.52 1.35
N LEU A 13 -6.48 -8.76 0.40
CA LEU A 13 -6.81 -9.25 -0.95
C LEU A 13 -7.05 -10.76 -1.00
N ALA A 14 -6.68 -11.49 0.04
CA ALA A 14 -6.96 -12.92 0.17
C ALA A 14 -8.39 -13.22 0.68
N GLY A 15 -9.09 -12.21 1.18
CA GLY A 15 -10.43 -12.36 1.75
C GLY A 15 -10.47 -13.36 2.89
N GLU A 16 -11.53 -14.13 3.01
CA GLU A 16 -11.71 -15.15 4.04
C GLU A 16 -10.74 -16.34 3.93
N LYS A 17 -10.08 -16.50 2.79
CA LYS A 17 -9.11 -17.59 2.58
C LYS A 17 -7.80 -17.38 3.35
N HIS A 18 -7.50 -16.13 3.77
CA HIS A 18 -6.27 -15.72 4.45
C HIS A 18 -4.96 -15.98 3.70
N THR A 19 -5.01 -16.70 2.59
CA THR A 19 -3.87 -17.01 1.72
C THR A 19 -4.28 -16.96 0.25
N GLY A 20 -3.32 -16.67 -0.64
CA GLY A 20 -3.59 -16.53 -2.07
C GLY A 20 -4.41 -15.30 -2.39
N PHE A 21 -5.39 -15.45 -3.29
CA PHE A 21 -6.24 -14.36 -3.78
C PHE A 21 -7.71 -14.70 -3.64
N ASP A 22 -8.51 -13.67 -3.35
CA ASP A 22 -9.96 -13.66 -3.54
C ASP A 22 -10.30 -12.71 -4.70
N GLU A 23 -10.71 -13.29 -5.83
CA GLU A 23 -10.98 -12.52 -7.05
C GLU A 23 -12.12 -11.51 -6.87
N ALA A 24 -13.14 -11.87 -6.10
CA ALA A 24 -14.26 -10.98 -5.83
C ALA A 24 -13.80 -9.73 -5.07
N THR A 25 -13.01 -9.93 -4.01
CA THR A 25 -12.41 -8.84 -3.22
C THR A 25 -11.52 -7.95 -4.09
N VAL A 26 -10.63 -8.54 -4.89
CA VAL A 26 -9.75 -7.78 -5.79
C VAL A 26 -10.56 -7.01 -6.84
N THR A 27 -11.63 -7.60 -7.37
CA THR A 27 -12.51 -6.94 -8.34
C THR A 27 -13.22 -5.72 -7.73
N VAL A 28 -13.66 -5.80 -6.47
CA VAL A 28 -14.25 -4.66 -5.75
C VAL A 28 -13.24 -3.52 -5.62
N VAL A 29 -12.01 -3.83 -5.23
CA VAL A 29 -10.91 -2.84 -5.16
C VAL A 29 -10.64 -2.23 -6.53
N ALA A 30 -10.57 -3.06 -7.59
CA ALA A 30 -10.33 -2.60 -8.95
C ALA A 30 -11.40 -1.61 -9.43
N LYS A 31 -12.69 -1.88 -9.15
CA LYS A 31 -13.79 -0.98 -9.51
C LYS A 31 -13.71 0.38 -8.79
N GLN A 32 -13.29 0.39 -7.52
CA GLN A 32 -13.08 1.64 -6.79
C GLN A 32 -11.92 2.46 -7.35
N VAL A 33 -10.77 1.81 -7.61
CA VAL A 33 -9.62 2.49 -8.21
C VAL A 33 -9.96 3.02 -9.61
N LYS A 34 -10.78 2.27 -10.38
CA LYS A 34 -11.25 2.73 -11.69
C LYS A 34 -12.01 4.04 -11.59
N GLN A 35 -12.87 4.23 -10.59
CA GLN A 35 -13.58 5.49 -10.38
C GLN A 35 -12.61 6.66 -10.16
N LEU A 36 -11.52 6.45 -9.39
CA LEU A 36 -10.49 7.47 -9.16
C LEU A 36 -9.76 7.83 -10.45
N VAL A 37 -9.36 6.83 -11.24
CA VAL A 37 -8.67 7.04 -12.52
C VAL A 37 -9.56 7.73 -13.54
N ASP A 38 -10.83 7.33 -13.63
CA ASP A 38 -11.81 7.96 -14.52
C ASP A 38 -12.10 9.43 -14.13
N ALA A 39 -11.96 9.75 -12.83
CA ALA A 39 -12.03 11.12 -12.31
C ALA A 39 -10.71 11.92 -12.49
N GLY A 40 -9.69 11.33 -13.10
CA GLY A 40 -8.43 12.01 -13.39
C GLY A 40 -7.37 11.92 -12.28
N THR A 41 -7.54 11.06 -11.28
CA THR A 41 -6.51 10.81 -10.26
C THR A 41 -5.44 9.87 -10.80
N GLU A 42 -4.17 10.21 -10.61
CA GLU A 42 -3.04 9.32 -10.88
C GLU A 42 -2.83 8.38 -9.68
N VAL A 43 -2.85 7.07 -9.92
CA VAL A 43 -2.84 6.07 -8.85
C VAL A 43 -1.62 5.16 -8.98
N GLY A 44 -0.72 5.25 -7.99
CA GLY A 44 0.30 4.25 -7.71
C GLY A 44 -0.19 3.24 -6.67
N ILE A 45 0.19 1.99 -6.78
CA ILE A 45 -0.22 0.93 -5.84
C ILE A 45 0.97 0.13 -5.35
N VAL A 46 1.04 -0.08 -4.04
CA VAL A 46 1.95 -1.03 -3.38
C VAL A 46 1.11 -2.09 -2.68
N ILE A 47 1.49 -3.36 -2.83
CA ILE A 47 0.80 -4.50 -2.21
C ILE A 47 1.78 -5.28 -1.35
N GLY A 48 1.40 -5.55 -0.09
CA GLY A 48 2.18 -6.41 0.80
C GLY A 48 2.16 -7.88 0.37
N GLY A 49 3.17 -8.67 0.81
CA GLY A 49 3.29 -10.09 0.48
C GLY A 49 2.69 -11.07 1.52
N GLY A 50 2.01 -10.55 2.56
CA GLY A 50 1.61 -11.31 3.75
C GLY A 50 0.62 -12.46 3.52
N ASN A 51 -0.07 -12.49 2.37
CA ASN A 51 -0.94 -13.58 1.94
C ASN A 51 -0.19 -14.83 1.46
N PHE A 52 1.11 -14.72 1.21
CA PHE A 52 1.96 -15.85 0.80
C PHE A 52 3.13 -16.08 1.76
N TRP A 53 3.73 -15.01 2.29
CA TRP A 53 4.96 -15.13 3.06
C TRP A 53 5.11 -14.06 4.14
N ARG A 54 5.44 -14.50 5.36
CA ARG A 54 5.79 -13.65 6.50
C ARG A 54 7.23 -13.92 6.94
N GLY A 55 8.19 -13.34 6.23
CA GLY A 55 9.62 -13.60 6.44
C GLY A 55 10.14 -13.31 7.85
N ARG A 56 9.57 -12.31 8.53
CA ARG A 56 9.99 -11.93 9.90
C ARG A 56 9.75 -12.99 10.95
N THR A 57 8.89 -13.96 10.70
CA THR A 57 8.53 -15.04 11.64
C THR A 57 9.23 -16.36 11.33
N SER A 58 10.08 -16.42 10.29
CA SER A 58 10.84 -17.64 9.99
C SER A 58 12.07 -17.73 10.89
N GLU A 59 12.17 -18.78 11.67
CA GLU A 59 13.32 -19.08 12.53
C GLU A 59 14.38 -19.95 11.84
N THR A 60 14.04 -20.56 10.69
CA THR A 60 14.88 -21.57 10.01
C THR A 60 15.56 -21.06 8.75
N ILE A 61 15.15 -19.92 8.22
CA ILE A 61 15.68 -19.36 6.97
C ILE A 61 16.46 -18.08 7.28
N ASP A 62 17.60 -17.91 6.64
CA ASP A 62 18.36 -16.66 6.70
C ASP A 62 17.45 -15.45 6.39
N ARG A 63 17.57 -14.41 7.19
CA ARG A 63 16.71 -13.22 7.12
C ARG A 63 16.72 -12.56 5.74
N THR A 64 17.88 -12.49 5.11
CA THR A 64 18.02 -11.92 3.75
C THR A 64 17.20 -12.72 2.75
N LYS A 65 17.27 -14.07 2.83
CA LYS A 65 16.52 -14.97 1.96
C LYS A 65 15.02 -14.89 2.23
N ALA A 66 14.62 -14.85 3.49
CA ALA A 66 13.23 -14.69 3.89
C ALA A 66 12.63 -13.39 3.34
N ASP A 67 13.35 -12.28 3.41
CA ASP A 67 12.90 -11.00 2.87
C ASP A 67 12.87 -11.02 1.33
N GLN A 68 13.82 -11.68 0.65
CA GLN A 68 13.78 -11.87 -0.81
C GLN A 68 12.54 -12.66 -1.26
N ILE A 69 12.16 -13.73 -0.53
CA ILE A 69 10.90 -14.45 -0.79
C ILE A 69 9.70 -13.52 -0.64
N GLY A 70 9.68 -12.70 0.41
CA GLY A 70 8.63 -11.69 0.61
C GLY A 70 8.55 -10.66 -0.53
N MET A 71 9.69 -10.21 -1.04
CA MET A 71 9.72 -9.32 -2.22
C MET A 71 9.11 -9.99 -3.44
N LEU A 72 9.42 -11.27 -3.72
CA LEU A 72 8.82 -12.03 -4.82
C LEU A 72 7.31 -12.25 -4.60
N ALA A 73 6.86 -12.46 -3.38
CA ALA A 73 5.43 -12.54 -3.05
C ALA A 73 4.69 -11.26 -3.46
N THR A 74 5.29 -10.08 -3.24
CA THR A 74 4.69 -8.81 -3.69
C THR A 74 4.66 -8.70 -5.23
N VAL A 75 5.63 -9.28 -5.93
CA VAL A 75 5.63 -9.32 -7.40
C VAL A 75 4.45 -10.16 -7.91
N MET A 76 4.25 -11.36 -7.35
CA MET A 76 3.10 -12.20 -7.69
C MET A 76 1.78 -11.46 -7.45
N ASN A 77 1.64 -10.81 -6.29
CA ASN A 77 0.45 -10.02 -5.96
C ASN A 77 0.19 -8.92 -6.99
N CYS A 78 1.21 -8.14 -7.34
CA CYS A 78 1.04 -7.04 -8.30
C CYS A 78 0.72 -7.53 -9.70
N ILE A 79 1.29 -8.65 -10.16
CA ILE A 79 0.96 -9.24 -11.46
C ILE A 79 -0.51 -9.66 -11.49
N TYR A 80 -0.97 -10.41 -10.48
CA TYR A 80 -2.35 -10.88 -10.40
C TYR A 80 -3.35 -9.73 -10.35
N VAL A 81 -3.15 -8.78 -9.41
CA VAL A 81 -4.06 -7.64 -9.24
C VAL A 81 -4.08 -6.75 -10.48
N SER A 82 -2.93 -6.56 -11.13
CA SER A 82 -2.81 -5.83 -12.39
C SER A 82 -3.70 -6.43 -13.50
N GLU A 83 -3.77 -7.76 -13.61
CA GLU A 83 -4.63 -8.43 -14.60
C GLU A 83 -6.12 -8.27 -14.28
N ILE A 84 -6.52 -8.34 -13.00
CA ILE A 84 -7.90 -8.05 -12.60
C ILE A 84 -8.25 -6.57 -12.90
N PHE A 85 -7.33 -5.64 -12.72
CA PHE A 85 -7.54 -4.23 -13.08
C PHE A 85 -7.72 -4.06 -14.59
N ARG A 86 -6.96 -4.78 -15.39
CA ARG A 86 -7.13 -4.79 -16.86
C ARG A 86 -8.49 -5.37 -17.28
N SER A 87 -8.96 -6.42 -16.61
CA SER A 87 -10.25 -7.02 -16.91
C SER A 87 -11.45 -6.08 -16.71
N VAL A 88 -11.29 -5.07 -15.83
CA VAL A 88 -12.29 -4.01 -15.64
C VAL A 88 -12.04 -2.75 -16.48
N GLY A 89 -11.13 -2.83 -17.47
CA GLY A 89 -10.90 -1.80 -18.49
C GLY A 89 -9.84 -0.76 -18.16
N MET A 90 -9.01 -0.97 -17.13
CA MET A 90 -7.88 -0.08 -16.84
C MET A 90 -6.62 -0.48 -17.61
N LYS A 91 -5.74 0.49 -17.86
CA LYS A 91 -4.36 0.23 -18.29
C LYS A 91 -3.47 0.17 -17.07
N THR A 92 -2.55 -0.79 -17.03
CA THR A 92 -1.68 -1.01 -15.88
C THR A 92 -0.23 -1.22 -16.28
N ALA A 93 0.69 -0.94 -15.35
CA ALA A 93 2.10 -1.28 -15.47
C ALA A 93 2.61 -1.81 -14.12
N VAL A 94 3.49 -2.80 -14.13
CA VAL A 94 4.16 -3.34 -12.93
C VAL A 94 5.64 -2.99 -12.99
N LEU A 95 6.12 -2.26 -11.98
CA LEU A 95 7.50 -1.82 -11.85
C LEU A 95 8.17 -2.48 -10.65
N THR A 96 9.40 -2.93 -10.84
CA THR A 96 10.23 -3.57 -9.80
C THR A 96 11.59 -2.89 -9.69
N PRO A 97 12.22 -2.85 -8.50
CA PRO A 97 13.55 -2.28 -8.32
C PRO A 97 14.68 -3.18 -8.86
N PHE A 98 14.35 -4.39 -9.31
CA PHE A 98 15.25 -5.38 -9.89
C PHE A 98 14.61 -6.05 -11.10
N GLU A 99 15.39 -6.70 -11.94
CA GLU A 99 14.89 -7.36 -13.15
C GLU A 99 14.12 -8.66 -12.81
N CYS A 100 12.90 -8.77 -13.36
CA CYS A 100 12.09 -9.98 -13.36
C CYS A 100 11.81 -10.46 -14.80
N GLY A 101 12.80 -10.41 -15.64
CA GLY A 101 12.70 -10.80 -17.06
C GLY A 101 11.61 -9.98 -17.78
N SER A 102 10.73 -10.66 -18.51
CA SER A 102 9.64 -10.02 -19.26
C SER A 102 8.40 -9.70 -18.41
N MET A 103 8.34 -10.18 -17.17
CA MET A 103 7.14 -10.07 -16.32
C MET A 103 6.88 -8.65 -15.82
N THR A 104 7.95 -7.89 -15.57
CA THR A 104 7.86 -6.51 -15.04
C THR A 104 8.83 -5.58 -15.79
N LYS A 105 8.76 -4.29 -15.47
CA LYS A 105 9.75 -3.31 -15.95
C LYS A 105 10.54 -2.75 -14.77
N LEU A 106 11.81 -2.42 -14.99
CA LEU A 106 12.61 -1.74 -13.97
C LEU A 106 11.99 -0.39 -13.62
N PHE A 107 11.94 -0.11 -12.33
CA PHE A 107 11.48 1.16 -11.81
C PHE A 107 12.43 2.30 -12.20
N SER A 108 11.88 3.40 -12.65
CA SER A 108 12.45 4.73 -12.60
C SER A 108 11.32 5.75 -12.46
N LYS A 109 11.61 6.90 -11.84
CA LYS A 109 10.65 8.01 -11.72
C LYS A 109 10.09 8.42 -13.09
N ASP A 110 10.96 8.58 -14.09
CA ASP A 110 10.55 8.99 -15.43
C ASP A 110 9.61 7.97 -16.09
N ARG A 111 9.87 6.68 -15.88
CA ARG A 111 9.00 5.61 -16.39
C ARG A 111 7.65 5.63 -15.71
N ALA A 112 7.61 5.80 -14.39
CA ALA A 112 6.35 5.93 -13.65
C ALA A 112 5.56 7.16 -14.12
N ASN A 113 6.20 8.32 -14.24
CA ASN A 113 5.58 9.55 -14.75
C ASN A 113 5.03 9.39 -16.17
N LYS A 114 5.77 8.71 -17.05
CA LYS A 114 5.28 8.39 -18.40
C LYS A 114 3.99 7.55 -18.36
N TYR A 115 3.90 6.56 -17.46
CA TYR A 115 2.71 5.74 -17.35
C TYR A 115 1.53 6.51 -16.75
N PHE A 116 1.75 7.34 -15.74
CA PHE A 116 0.70 8.22 -15.19
C PHE A 116 0.15 9.17 -16.25
N ALA A 117 1.00 9.79 -17.06
CA ALA A 117 0.58 10.66 -18.17
C ALA A 117 -0.30 9.96 -19.21
N HIS A 118 -0.32 8.62 -19.24
CA HIS A 118 -1.20 7.81 -20.09
C HIS A 118 -2.38 7.21 -19.33
N SER A 119 -2.72 7.75 -18.17
CA SER A 119 -3.80 7.27 -17.29
C SER A 119 -3.67 5.78 -16.93
N MET A 120 -2.44 5.31 -16.73
CA MET A 120 -2.17 3.94 -16.30
C MET A 120 -2.07 3.88 -14.78
N VAL A 121 -2.62 2.84 -14.18
CA VAL A 121 -2.33 2.48 -12.78
C VAL A 121 -0.95 1.84 -12.72
N VAL A 122 -0.08 2.35 -11.84
CA VAL A 122 1.31 1.87 -11.72
C VAL A 122 1.45 1.07 -10.43
N PHE A 123 1.74 -0.21 -10.56
CA PHE A 123 2.04 -1.10 -9.44
C PHE A 123 3.53 -1.10 -9.15
N PHE A 124 3.90 -0.87 -7.89
CA PHE A 124 5.28 -0.93 -7.41
C PHE A 124 5.47 -2.21 -6.59
N ALA A 125 6.12 -3.18 -7.17
CA ALA A 125 6.37 -4.50 -6.61
C ALA A 125 7.83 -4.67 -6.21
N GLY A 126 8.15 -5.72 -5.42
CA GLY A 126 9.53 -6.01 -5.02
C GLY A 126 10.05 -5.17 -3.85
N GLY A 127 9.18 -4.44 -3.15
CA GLY A 127 9.57 -3.63 -2.01
C GLY A 127 10.55 -2.52 -2.38
N THR A 128 11.54 -2.27 -1.51
CA THR A 128 12.64 -1.34 -1.78
C THR A 128 13.69 -1.94 -2.74
N GLY A 129 13.66 -3.24 -2.97
CA GLY A 129 14.72 -4.00 -3.64
C GLY A 129 15.81 -4.51 -2.71
N HIS A 130 15.75 -4.17 -1.44
CA HIS A 130 16.71 -4.55 -0.42
C HIS A 130 16.06 -5.28 0.76
N PRO A 131 16.70 -6.34 1.30
CA PRO A 131 16.30 -6.96 2.56
C PRO A 131 16.27 -5.96 3.72
N TYR A 132 15.65 -6.36 4.83
CA TYR A 132 15.51 -5.60 6.07
C TYR A 132 14.53 -4.42 6.04
N PHE A 133 14.03 -4.02 4.88
CA PHE A 133 13.00 -2.99 4.76
C PHE A 133 11.60 -3.61 4.61
N SER A 134 10.63 -2.99 5.24
CA SER A 134 9.23 -3.42 5.14
C SER A 134 8.56 -2.90 3.86
N THR A 135 7.38 -3.43 3.57
CA THR A 135 6.51 -2.88 2.52
C THR A 135 6.02 -1.48 2.87
N ASP A 136 5.89 -1.12 4.15
CA ASP A 136 5.52 0.22 4.58
C ASP A 136 6.63 1.23 4.23
N THR A 137 7.90 0.88 4.51
CA THR A 137 9.06 1.68 4.07
C THR A 137 9.09 1.83 2.54
N ALA A 138 8.85 0.74 1.79
CA ALA A 138 8.78 0.81 0.33
C ALA A 138 7.64 1.71 -0.16
N THR A 139 6.51 1.71 0.53
CA THR A 139 5.36 2.57 0.21
C THR A 139 5.75 4.04 0.31
N VAL A 140 6.35 4.46 1.42
CA VAL A 140 6.77 5.85 1.60
C VAL A 140 7.85 6.24 0.59
N LEU A 141 8.85 5.37 0.37
CA LEU A 141 9.90 5.61 -0.62
C LEU A 141 9.31 5.87 -2.02
N ARG A 142 8.40 5.01 -2.48
CA ARG A 142 7.76 5.19 -3.78
C ARG A 142 6.88 6.43 -3.84
N ALA A 143 6.14 6.75 -2.76
CA ALA A 143 5.33 7.97 -2.69
C ALA A 143 6.18 9.22 -2.88
N VAL A 144 7.31 9.30 -2.19
CA VAL A 144 8.25 10.43 -2.31
C VAL A 144 8.86 10.50 -3.70
N GLU A 145 9.36 9.38 -4.25
CA GLU A 145 9.98 9.33 -5.57
C GLU A 145 9.05 9.75 -6.71
N ILE A 146 7.78 9.36 -6.64
CA ILE A 146 6.77 9.73 -7.65
C ILE A 146 6.08 11.06 -7.36
N GLU A 147 6.48 11.76 -6.29
CA GLU A 147 5.86 13.04 -5.88
C GLU A 147 4.34 12.89 -5.66
N ALA A 148 3.94 11.86 -4.92
CA ALA A 148 2.54 11.69 -4.53
C ALA A 148 2.11 12.78 -3.56
N ASP A 149 0.86 13.23 -3.67
CA ASP A 149 0.28 14.24 -2.76
C ASP A 149 -0.02 13.64 -1.37
N GLU A 150 -0.35 12.35 -1.33
CA GLU A 150 -0.61 11.62 -0.08
C GLU A 150 -0.54 10.09 -0.26
N ILE A 151 -0.38 9.38 0.85
CA ILE A 151 -0.49 7.93 0.93
C ILE A 151 -1.87 7.56 1.47
N LEU A 152 -2.62 6.73 0.75
CA LEU A 152 -3.82 6.06 1.25
C LEU A 152 -3.42 4.68 1.79
N LEU A 153 -3.49 4.51 3.10
CA LEU A 153 -3.04 3.31 3.79
C LEU A 153 -4.24 2.46 4.21
N ALA A 154 -4.62 1.52 3.37
CA ALA A 154 -5.72 0.61 3.62
C ALA A 154 -5.30 -0.53 4.56
N LYS A 155 -5.96 -0.66 5.69
CA LYS A 155 -5.68 -1.65 6.73
C LYS A 155 -6.91 -2.46 7.10
N ALA A 156 -6.71 -3.51 7.90
CA ALA A 156 -7.80 -4.28 8.52
C ALA A 156 -8.48 -3.50 9.67
N ILE A 157 -7.77 -2.53 10.26
CA ILE A 157 -8.27 -1.63 11.30
C ILE A 157 -8.57 -0.28 10.63
N ASP A 158 -9.68 0.34 11.02
CA ASP A 158 -10.27 1.52 10.38
C ASP A 158 -9.57 2.86 10.72
N GLY A 159 -8.44 2.83 11.42
CA GLY A 159 -7.69 4.03 11.76
C GLY A 159 -6.54 3.78 12.72
N VAL A 160 -6.04 4.84 13.32
CA VAL A 160 -5.00 4.84 14.35
C VAL A 160 -5.65 4.97 15.72
N TYR A 161 -5.24 4.12 16.66
CA TYR A 161 -5.75 4.10 18.03
C TYR A 161 -4.63 4.34 19.03
N ASP A 162 -4.98 4.82 20.23
CA ASP A 162 -4.06 5.01 21.36
C ASP A 162 -3.56 3.68 21.94
N SER A 163 -4.26 2.60 21.69
CA SER A 163 -3.93 1.22 22.07
C SER A 163 -4.60 0.23 21.12
N ASP A 164 -4.21 -1.04 21.15
CA ASP A 164 -4.79 -2.06 20.27
C ASP A 164 -6.28 -2.30 20.59
N PRO A 165 -7.23 -1.96 19.70
CA PRO A 165 -8.66 -2.15 19.96
C PRO A 165 -9.08 -3.61 20.06
N LYS A 166 -8.26 -4.57 19.63
CA LYS A 166 -8.53 -6.01 19.78
C LYS A 166 -8.32 -6.48 21.22
N THR A 167 -7.42 -5.84 21.94
CA THR A 167 -7.07 -6.19 23.32
C THR A 167 -7.62 -5.20 24.34
N ASN A 168 -7.85 -3.96 23.93
CA ASN A 168 -8.44 -2.92 24.78
C ASN A 168 -9.74 -2.38 24.18
N PRO A 169 -10.92 -2.78 24.70
CA PRO A 169 -12.21 -2.30 24.19
C PRO A 169 -12.45 -0.79 24.43
N ASN A 170 -11.63 -0.14 25.27
CA ASN A 170 -11.68 1.30 25.53
C ASN A 170 -10.68 2.09 24.68
N ALA A 171 -10.00 1.45 23.71
CA ALA A 171 -9.09 2.12 22.81
C ALA A 171 -9.80 3.26 22.07
N LYS A 172 -9.17 4.42 22.04
CA LYS A 172 -9.70 5.62 21.38
C LYS A 172 -9.02 5.81 20.04
N LYS A 173 -9.83 5.97 19.00
CA LYS A 173 -9.36 6.29 17.66
C LYS A 173 -9.04 7.78 17.58
N TYR A 174 -7.98 8.11 16.86
CA TYR A 174 -7.66 9.48 16.46
C TYR A 174 -8.34 9.82 15.15
N ASP A 175 -8.99 10.97 15.07
CA ASP A 175 -9.45 11.52 13.79
C ASP A 175 -8.25 12.11 13.03
N GLU A 176 -7.36 12.77 13.77
CA GLU A 176 -6.11 13.33 13.26
C GLU A 176 -4.99 13.15 14.30
N ILE A 177 -3.78 12.87 13.85
CA ILE A 177 -2.59 12.74 14.68
C ILE A 177 -1.36 13.15 13.87
N SER A 178 -0.37 13.80 14.50
CA SER A 178 0.89 14.09 13.83
C SER A 178 1.79 12.87 13.74
N ILE A 179 2.61 12.78 12.71
CA ILE A 179 3.61 11.70 12.58
C ILE A 179 4.60 11.72 13.74
N GLN A 180 4.91 12.89 14.31
CA GLN A 180 5.76 13.02 15.50
C GLN A 180 5.11 12.31 16.70
N GLU A 181 3.81 12.53 16.94
CA GLU A 181 3.09 11.82 18.02
C GLU A 181 3.01 10.32 17.79
N VAL A 182 2.86 9.88 16.53
CA VAL A 182 2.90 8.45 16.19
C VAL A 182 4.22 7.84 16.59
N ILE A 183 5.34 8.52 16.32
CA ILE A 183 6.70 8.09 16.71
C ILE A 183 6.86 8.10 18.23
N ASP A 184 6.51 9.21 18.89
CA ASP A 184 6.71 9.40 20.33
C ASP A 184 5.90 8.39 21.16
N LYS A 185 4.65 8.13 20.74
CA LYS A 185 3.75 7.19 21.37
C LYS A 185 3.96 5.74 20.92
N LYS A 186 4.88 5.50 19.96
CA LYS A 186 5.18 4.18 19.37
C LYS A 186 3.93 3.47 18.83
N LEU A 187 3.04 4.21 18.18
CA LEU A 187 1.81 3.66 17.63
C LEU A 187 2.09 2.82 16.38
N ALA A 188 1.39 1.72 16.23
CA ALA A 188 1.60 0.74 15.15
C ALA A 188 0.90 1.15 13.84
N VAL A 189 1.22 2.33 13.30
CA VAL A 189 0.68 2.79 12.01
C VAL A 189 1.48 2.19 10.86
N VAL A 190 2.76 2.52 10.82
CA VAL A 190 3.81 1.99 9.93
C VAL A 190 5.06 1.75 10.76
N ASP A 191 6.09 1.12 10.20
CA ASP A 191 7.34 0.98 10.94
C ASP A 191 8.09 2.31 11.12
N LEU A 192 9.05 2.32 12.04
CA LEU A 192 9.77 3.54 12.42
C LEU A 192 10.50 4.17 11.22
N THR A 193 11.11 3.37 10.35
CA THR A 193 11.82 3.87 9.16
C THR A 193 10.86 4.60 8.23
N ALA A 194 9.68 4.02 7.98
CA ALA A 194 8.63 4.65 7.20
C ALA A 194 8.13 5.95 7.86
N SER A 195 7.93 5.95 9.18
CA SER A 195 7.47 7.14 9.93
C SER A 195 8.47 8.29 9.81
N ILE A 196 9.77 8.02 10.00
CA ILE A 196 10.81 9.04 9.88
C ILE A 196 10.88 9.59 8.45
N MET A 197 10.81 8.71 7.44
CA MET A 197 10.81 9.12 6.03
C MET A 197 9.59 10.00 5.69
N CYS A 198 8.40 9.69 6.21
CA CYS A 198 7.21 10.54 6.06
C CYS A 198 7.45 11.93 6.67
N MET A 199 7.99 11.98 7.88
CA MET A 199 8.26 13.22 8.58
C MET A 199 9.26 14.11 7.81
N GLU A 200 10.40 13.54 7.39
CA GLU A 200 11.45 14.29 6.69
C GLU A 200 11.00 14.80 5.31
N ASN A 201 10.15 14.03 4.61
CA ASN A 201 9.69 14.39 3.27
C ASN A 201 8.28 15.02 3.25
N LYS A 202 7.73 15.33 4.42
CA LYS A 202 6.40 15.93 4.57
C LYS A 202 5.31 15.18 3.80
N MET A 203 5.33 13.84 3.89
CA MET A 203 4.40 12.95 3.19
C MET A 203 3.23 12.60 4.10
N PRO A 204 2.03 13.18 3.90
CA PRO A 204 0.87 12.87 4.72
C PRO A 204 0.32 11.49 4.39
N MET A 205 -0.36 10.88 5.36
CA MET A 205 -1.03 9.59 5.19
C MET A 205 -2.48 9.68 5.65
N TYR A 206 -3.33 8.90 5.01
CA TYR A 206 -4.68 8.64 5.47
C TYR A 206 -4.88 7.15 5.73
N VAL A 207 -5.15 6.79 6.98
CA VAL A 207 -5.32 5.38 7.43
C VAL A 207 -6.80 5.06 7.51
N PHE A 208 -7.23 3.99 6.86
CA PHE A 208 -8.65 3.61 6.81
C PHE A 208 -8.84 2.10 6.66
N GLY A 209 -10.05 1.62 6.95
CA GLY A 209 -10.45 0.22 6.77
C GLY A 209 -10.97 -0.06 5.36
N LEU A 210 -10.64 -1.23 4.80
CA LEU A 210 -11.14 -1.66 3.48
C LEU A 210 -12.57 -2.22 3.50
N ASN A 211 -13.12 -2.51 4.68
CA ASN A 211 -14.37 -3.28 4.82
C ASN A 211 -15.64 -2.47 4.49
N GLU A 212 -15.55 -1.15 4.39
CA GLU A 212 -16.68 -0.32 4.01
C GLU A 212 -16.86 -0.26 2.50
N GLU A 213 -18.10 -0.16 2.06
CA GLU A 213 -18.43 0.05 0.65
C GLU A 213 -17.82 1.36 0.15
N ASN A 214 -17.15 1.30 -1.01
CA ASN A 214 -16.45 2.44 -1.61
C ASN A 214 -15.40 3.08 -0.71
N SER A 215 -14.78 2.30 0.19
CA SER A 215 -13.82 2.79 1.19
C SER A 215 -12.65 3.59 0.60
N ILE A 216 -12.10 3.18 -0.55
CA ILE A 216 -10.97 3.86 -1.20
C ILE A 216 -11.41 5.21 -1.78
N VAL A 217 -12.59 5.27 -2.41
CA VAL A 217 -13.15 6.51 -2.96
C VAL A 217 -13.46 7.49 -1.84
N LYS A 218 -14.13 7.01 -0.80
CA LYS A 218 -14.47 7.81 0.40
C LYS A 218 -13.21 8.30 1.12
N ALA A 219 -12.16 7.48 1.21
CA ALA A 219 -10.89 7.87 1.83
C ALA A 219 -10.25 9.04 1.09
N LEU A 220 -10.22 9.02 -0.26
CA LEU A 220 -9.69 10.12 -1.06
C LEU A 220 -10.48 11.42 -0.88
N ASN A 221 -11.79 11.32 -0.70
CA ASN A 221 -12.68 12.46 -0.50
C ASN A 221 -12.75 12.94 0.96
N GLY A 222 -12.16 12.22 1.92
CA GLY A 222 -12.28 12.49 3.36
C GLY A 222 -13.66 12.16 3.93
N GLU A 223 -14.41 11.25 3.30
CA GLU A 223 -15.79 10.87 3.65
C GLU A 223 -15.87 9.59 4.49
N ILE A 224 -14.74 8.90 4.69
CA ILE A 224 -14.67 7.69 5.52
C ILE A 224 -14.14 8.03 6.91
N ASN A 225 -14.59 7.27 7.90
CA ASN A 225 -14.11 7.40 9.27
C ASN A 225 -12.73 6.73 9.43
N GLY A 226 -11.68 7.44 9.00
CA GLY A 226 -10.28 7.03 9.11
C GLY A 226 -9.50 7.94 10.06
N THR A 227 -8.17 7.85 10.00
CA THR A 227 -7.26 8.76 10.70
C THR A 227 -6.36 9.49 9.72
N ARG A 228 -6.35 10.81 9.78
CA ARG A 228 -5.37 11.65 9.06
C ARG A 228 -4.07 11.71 9.86
N VAL A 229 -2.97 11.25 9.26
CA VAL A 229 -1.63 11.40 9.84
C VAL A 229 -0.96 12.58 9.14
N THR A 230 -0.79 13.66 9.88
CA THR A 230 -0.19 14.93 9.41
C THR A 230 1.32 14.97 9.64
N VAL A 231 2.03 15.85 8.93
CA VAL A 231 3.49 16.01 9.00
C VAL A 231 3.85 17.48 9.21
#